data_b391f4883968a763c5d3ab3ae84904d3
#
_entry.id   b391f4883968a763c5d3ab3ae84904d3
#
_cell.length_a   1.000
_cell.length_b   1.000
_cell.length_c   1.000
_cell.angle_alpha   90.00
_cell.angle_beta   90.00
_cell.angle_gamma   90.00
#
_symmetry.space_group_name_H-M   'P 1'
#
loop_
_entity.id
_entity.type
_entity.pdbx_description
1 polymer ?
#
loop_
_entity_poly.entity_id
_entity_poly.type
_entity_poly.pdbx_seq_one_letter_code
_entity_poly.pdbx_strand_id
1 'polypeptide(L)'
;MTASLRDWDNLPLFTLGTVLFPGGVLPLRVFEARYVDMMRERMKSEQPFGVCLIKEGAEVGGPAVPYDVGCLASIVDFDMPQLGVLNLRTHGGGRFRILETRSETDGLVRARAEGLADDAPMPIDRKSVV
;
A
#
# COMPACT_ATOMS: atom_id res chain seq x y z
N MET A 1 17.14 -15.22 -16.17
CA MET A 1 17.62 -14.10 -15.37
C MET A 1 16.56 -13.68 -14.39
N THR A 2 16.95 -13.51 -13.19
CA THR A 2 16.04 -13.00 -12.19
C THR A 2 15.74 -11.54 -12.51
N ALA A 3 14.47 -11.18 -12.53
CA ALA A 3 14.12 -9.77 -12.60
C ALA A 3 14.77 -9.07 -11.41
N SER A 4 15.41 -7.94 -11.65
CA SER A 4 15.99 -7.20 -10.56
C SER A 4 14.88 -6.73 -9.63
N LEU A 5 15.03 -7.03 -8.35
CA LEU A 5 14.12 -6.59 -7.33
C LEU A 5 14.42 -5.12 -7.05
N ARG A 6 13.39 -4.30 -7.13
CA ARG A 6 13.55 -2.87 -6.98
C ARG A 6 13.52 -2.50 -5.51
N ASP A 7 14.42 -1.62 -5.10
CA ASP A 7 14.38 -0.99 -3.80
C ASP A 7 13.69 0.36 -3.92
N TRP A 8 13.09 0.80 -2.82
CA TRP A 8 12.32 2.03 -2.74
C TRP A 8 12.85 2.87 -1.60
N ASP A 9 13.18 4.12 -1.88
CA ASP A 9 13.64 5.05 -0.83
C ASP A 9 12.49 5.78 -0.17
N ASN A 10 11.37 5.93 -0.86
CA ASN A 10 10.32 6.83 -0.45
C ASN A 10 8.94 6.29 -0.87
N LEU A 11 8.67 5.03 -0.56
CA LEU A 11 7.43 4.38 -0.93
C LEU A 11 6.30 4.84 -0.02
N PRO A 12 5.25 5.49 -0.54
CA PRO A 12 4.10 5.81 0.31
C PRO A 12 3.32 4.55 0.63
N LEU A 13 2.84 4.47 1.87
CA LEU A 13 2.14 3.28 2.36
C LEU A 13 0.67 3.57 2.57
N PHE A 14 -0.15 2.58 2.25
CA PHE A 14 -1.57 2.56 2.56
C PHE A 14 -1.84 1.32 3.42
N THR A 15 -2.25 1.54 4.67
CA THR A 15 -2.44 0.47 5.63
C THR A 15 -3.90 0.05 5.68
N LEU A 16 -4.14 -1.24 5.57
CA LEU A 16 -5.49 -1.82 5.47
C LEU A 16 -5.62 -3.01 6.40
N GLY A 17 -6.88 -3.36 6.71
CA GLY A 17 -7.18 -4.57 7.46
C GLY A 17 -7.24 -5.83 6.58
N THR A 18 -6.79 -5.75 5.35
CA THR A 18 -6.77 -6.89 4.42
C THR A 18 -5.43 -6.98 3.71
N VAL A 19 -5.14 -8.16 3.18
CA VAL A 19 -3.88 -8.44 2.49
C VAL A 19 -4.11 -8.39 0.99
N LEU A 20 -3.21 -7.71 0.28
CA LEU A 20 -3.14 -7.75 -1.17
C LEU A 20 -2.03 -8.74 -1.56
N PHE A 21 -2.34 -9.63 -2.51
CA PHE A 21 -1.37 -10.59 -3.03
C PHE A 21 -0.93 -10.20 -4.43
N PRO A 22 0.29 -10.59 -4.85
CA PRO A 22 0.72 -10.42 -6.24
C PRO A 22 -0.31 -11.00 -7.20
N GLY A 23 -0.68 -10.21 -8.21
CA GLY A 23 -1.71 -10.61 -9.16
C GLY A 23 -3.14 -10.42 -8.68
N GLY A 24 -3.33 -10.08 -7.42
CA GLY A 24 -4.66 -9.84 -6.87
C GLY A 24 -5.25 -8.50 -7.31
N VAL A 25 -6.55 -8.36 -7.13
CA VAL A 25 -7.27 -7.12 -7.40
C VAL A 25 -7.82 -6.60 -6.08
N LEU A 26 -7.63 -5.31 -5.83
CA LEU A 26 -8.13 -4.68 -4.63
C LEU A 26 -8.86 -3.40 -4.98
N PRO A 27 -10.19 -3.36 -4.82
CA PRO A 27 -10.92 -2.10 -4.94
C PRO A 27 -10.77 -1.29 -3.66
N LEU A 28 -10.58 0.01 -3.80
CA LEU A 28 -10.38 0.92 -2.68
C LEU A 28 -11.30 2.11 -2.83
N ARG A 29 -11.85 2.55 -1.69
CA ARG A 29 -12.53 3.84 -1.58
C ARG A 29 -11.68 4.73 -0.68
N VAL A 30 -11.18 5.81 -1.24
CA VAL A 30 -10.23 6.69 -0.56
C VAL A 30 -10.87 8.05 -0.35
N PHE A 31 -10.92 8.51 0.91
CA PHE A 31 -11.55 9.78 1.26
C PHE A 31 -10.73 10.62 2.24
N GLU A 32 -9.70 10.08 2.87
CA GLU A 32 -8.81 10.89 3.70
C GLU A 32 -7.86 11.70 2.80
N ALA A 33 -7.72 13.00 3.10
CA ALA A 33 -6.96 13.91 2.25
C ALA A 33 -5.53 13.44 1.98
N ARG A 34 -4.85 12.92 3.01
CA ARG A 34 -3.47 12.42 2.86
C ARG A 34 -3.38 11.31 1.81
N TYR A 35 -4.37 10.44 1.75
CA TYR A 35 -4.39 9.33 0.80
C TYR A 35 -4.90 9.77 -0.57
N VAL A 36 -5.89 10.66 -0.61
CA VAL A 36 -6.36 11.21 -1.90
C VAL A 36 -5.20 11.89 -2.62
N ASP A 37 -4.45 12.73 -1.93
CA ASP A 37 -3.32 13.43 -2.51
C ASP A 37 -2.22 12.46 -2.96
N MET A 38 -1.94 11.45 -2.15
CA MET A 38 -0.95 10.43 -2.48
C MET A 38 -1.35 9.64 -3.73
N MET A 39 -2.63 9.21 -3.82
CA MET A 39 -3.12 8.46 -4.97
C MET A 39 -3.05 9.29 -6.24
N ARG A 40 -3.40 10.57 -6.17
CA ARG A 40 -3.32 11.45 -7.33
C ARG A 40 -1.88 11.61 -7.81
N GLU A 41 -0.93 11.75 -6.89
CA GLU A 41 0.48 11.82 -7.23
C GLU A 41 0.97 10.51 -7.87
N ARG A 42 0.55 9.36 -7.32
CA ARG A 42 0.93 8.05 -7.87
C ARG A 42 0.36 7.83 -9.26
N MET A 43 -0.88 8.26 -9.51
CA MET A 43 -1.46 8.19 -10.85
C MET A 43 -0.71 9.08 -11.84
N LYS A 44 -0.35 10.29 -11.41
CA LYS A 44 0.35 11.24 -12.26
C LYS A 44 1.75 10.76 -12.63
N SER A 45 2.47 10.18 -11.67
CA SER A 45 3.83 9.69 -11.88
C SER A 45 3.86 8.25 -12.41
N GLU A 46 2.71 7.59 -12.50
CA GLU A 46 2.60 6.19 -12.91
C GLU A 46 3.45 5.27 -12.03
N GLN A 47 3.47 5.54 -10.73
CA GLN A 47 4.21 4.78 -9.75
C GLN A 47 3.25 4.00 -8.84
N PRO A 48 3.65 2.83 -8.35
CA PRO A 48 2.85 2.11 -7.37
C PRO A 48 3.00 2.70 -5.97
N PHE A 49 2.12 2.27 -5.08
CA PHE A 49 2.25 2.51 -3.65
C PHE A 49 2.29 1.17 -2.92
N GLY A 50 2.59 1.20 -1.62
CA GLY A 50 2.67 -0.01 -0.83
C GLY A 50 1.40 -0.24 -0.03
N VAL A 51 0.82 -1.44 -0.15
CA VAL A 51 -0.31 -1.87 0.68
C VAL A 51 0.24 -2.77 1.78
N CYS A 52 -0.05 -2.41 3.02
CA CYS A 52 0.39 -3.14 4.20
C CYS A 52 -0.78 -3.53 5.06
N LEU A 53 -0.75 -4.74 5.61
CA LEU A 53 -1.71 -5.17 6.62
C LEU A 53 -1.44 -4.41 7.91
N ILE A 54 -2.49 -3.92 8.55
CA ILE A 54 -2.38 -3.25 9.85
C ILE A 54 -2.05 -4.26 10.93
N LYS A 55 -0.98 -3.98 11.68
CA LYS A 55 -0.61 -4.74 12.87
C LYS A 55 -1.25 -4.14 14.12
N GLU A 56 -1.25 -2.81 14.20
CA GLU A 56 -1.84 -2.06 15.30
C GLU A 56 -2.49 -0.80 14.74
N GLY A 57 -3.64 -0.40 15.30
CA GLY A 57 -4.37 0.77 14.88
C GLY A 57 -5.53 0.43 13.98
N ALA A 58 -6.07 1.45 13.31
CA ALA A 58 -7.25 1.33 12.46
C ALA A 58 -6.96 1.90 11.07
N GLU A 59 -7.80 1.54 10.10
CA GLU A 59 -7.67 2.03 8.72
C GLU A 59 -7.91 3.52 8.61
N VAL A 60 -8.76 4.06 9.47
CA VAL A 60 -9.19 5.46 9.42
C VAL A 60 -8.85 6.13 10.75
N GLY A 61 -8.46 7.38 10.66
CA GLY A 61 -8.19 8.21 11.82
C GLY A 61 -6.70 8.31 12.10
N GLY A 62 -6.26 7.81 13.23
CA GLY A 62 -4.88 7.96 13.65
C GLY A 62 -3.88 7.11 12.90
N PRO A 63 -2.62 7.18 13.29
CA PRO A 63 -1.58 6.38 12.70
C PRO A 63 -1.81 4.89 12.95
N ALA A 64 -1.48 4.07 11.97
CA ALA A 64 -1.52 2.62 12.08
C ALA A 64 -0.10 2.09 11.97
N VAL A 65 0.19 1.01 12.70
CA VAL A 65 1.47 0.31 12.60
C VAL A 65 1.30 -0.84 11.62
N PRO A 66 2.03 -0.85 10.50
CA PRO A 66 1.93 -1.92 9.53
C PRO A 66 2.80 -3.12 9.92
N TYR A 67 2.43 -4.30 9.40
CA TYR A 67 3.42 -5.37 9.31
C TYR A 67 4.52 -4.95 8.34
N ASP A 68 5.69 -5.55 8.46
CA ASP A 68 6.87 -5.13 7.69
C ASP A 68 6.94 -5.69 6.28
N VAL A 69 6.04 -6.60 5.91
CA VAL A 69 5.96 -7.12 4.54
C VAL A 69 4.63 -6.69 3.94
N GLY A 70 4.70 -6.11 2.76
CA GLY A 70 3.52 -5.66 2.05
C GLY A 70 3.59 -6.01 0.56
N CYS A 71 2.64 -5.49 -0.19
CA CYS A 71 2.52 -5.72 -1.61
C CYS A 71 2.38 -4.39 -2.34
N LEU A 72 3.13 -4.22 -3.42
CA LEU A 72 2.97 -3.05 -4.28
C LEU A 72 1.62 -3.09 -4.97
N ALA A 73 0.99 -1.94 -5.10
CA ALA A 73 -0.29 -1.80 -5.76
C ALA A 73 -0.18 -0.76 -6.86
N SER A 74 -0.63 -1.12 -8.04
CA SER A 74 -0.72 -0.20 -9.17
C SER A 74 -2.17 0.17 -9.42
N ILE A 75 -2.43 1.45 -9.64
CA ILE A 75 -3.78 1.94 -9.92
C ILE A 75 -4.07 1.69 -11.40
N VAL A 76 -5.08 0.87 -11.68
CA VAL A 76 -5.43 0.50 -13.05
C VAL A 76 -6.72 1.15 -13.53
N ASP A 77 -7.53 1.64 -12.61
CA ASP A 77 -8.77 2.33 -12.94
C ASP A 77 -9.18 3.21 -11.77
N PHE A 78 -9.87 4.31 -12.05
CA PHE A 78 -10.32 5.20 -11.00
C PHE A 78 -11.58 5.93 -11.40
N ASP A 79 -12.32 6.39 -10.38
CA ASP A 79 -13.53 7.18 -10.53
C ASP A 79 -13.59 8.15 -9.35
N MET A 80 -14.08 9.34 -9.59
CA MET A 80 -14.28 10.35 -8.54
C MET A 80 -15.77 10.68 -8.48
N PRO A 81 -16.57 9.90 -7.73
CA PRO A 81 -18.03 10.11 -7.71
C PRO A 81 -18.40 11.44 -7.10
N GLN A 82 -17.56 11.99 -6.24
CA GLN A 82 -17.74 13.32 -5.68
C GLN A 82 -16.39 13.89 -5.27
N LEU A 83 -16.32 15.20 -5.06
CA LEU A 83 -15.10 15.87 -4.67
C LEU A 83 -14.55 15.26 -3.38
N GLY A 84 -13.26 14.95 -3.39
CA GLY A 84 -12.58 14.39 -2.21
C GLY A 84 -12.74 12.90 -2.01
N VAL A 85 -13.46 12.20 -2.91
CA VAL A 85 -13.63 10.75 -2.81
C VAL A 85 -13.13 10.10 -4.10
N LEU A 86 -12.19 9.16 -3.96
CA LEU A 86 -11.69 8.37 -5.07
C LEU A 86 -12.09 6.91 -4.89
N ASN A 87 -12.69 6.34 -5.93
CA ASN A 87 -12.85 4.90 -6.04
C ASN A 87 -11.76 4.40 -6.97
N LEU A 88 -10.95 3.46 -6.51
CA LEU A 88 -9.81 2.94 -7.26
C LEU A 88 -9.96 1.44 -7.43
N ARG A 89 -9.43 0.94 -8.54
CA ARG A 89 -9.15 -0.47 -8.70
C ARG A 89 -7.65 -0.62 -8.83
N THR A 90 -7.08 -1.50 -8.01
CA THR A 90 -5.64 -1.69 -7.97
C THR A 90 -5.28 -3.15 -8.22
N HIS A 91 -4.10 -3.36 -8.78
CA HIS A 91 -3.56 -4.69 -9.00
C HIS A 91 -2.30 -4.86 -8.14
N GLY A 92 -2.20 -6.01 -7.49
CA GLY A 92 -1.03 -6.38 -6.73
C GLY A 92 0.16 -6.67 -7.64
N GLY A 93 1.27 -6.03 -7.33
CA GLY A 93 2.55 -6.28 -7.98
C GLY A 93 3.46 -7.12 -7.08
N GLY A 94 4.74 -6.79 -7.05
CA GLY A 94 5.70 -7.47 -6.21
C GLY A 94 5.52 -7.19 -4.73
N ARG A 95 6.08 -8.05 -3.91
CA ARG A 95 6.11 -7.85 -2.46
C ARG A 95 7.35 -7.07 -2.06
N PHE A 96 7.27 -6.45 -0.90
CA PHE A 96 8.39 -5.67 -0.37
C PHE A 96 8.47 -5.85 1.14
N ARG A 97 9.67 -5.59 1.67
CA ARG A 97 9.89 -5.54 3.12
C ARG A 97 10.22 -4.11 3.50
N ILE A 98 9.56 -3.61 4.53
CA ILE A 98 9.85 -2.30 5.11
C ILE A 98 11.15 -2.38 5.90
N LEU A 99 12.10 -1.49 5.60
CA LEU A 99 13.35 -1.38 6.32
C LEU A 99 13.29 -0.28 7.37
N GLU A 100 12.62 0.83 7.04
CA GLU A 100 12.33 1.88 8.01
C GLU A 100 11.16 2.71 7.51
N THR A 101 10.49 3.39 8.41
CA THR A 101 9.36 4.26 8.10
C THR A 101 9.59 5.66 8.64
N ARG A 102 8.93 6.62 8.03
CA ARG A 102 8.81 7.97 8.56
C ARG A 102 7.42 8.50 8.30
N SER A 103 6.93 9.32 9.21
CA SER A 103 5.62 9.97 9.06
C SER A 103 5.81 11.38 8.51
N GLU A 104 5.00 11.73 7.53
CA GLU A 104 4.95 13.09 7.01
C GLU A 104 4.05 13.95 7.89
N THR A 105 4.11 15.27 7.68
CA THR A 105 3.32 16.21 8.47
C THR A 105 1.81 16.04 8.28
N ASP A 106 1.38 15.51 7.13
CA ASP A 106 -0.03 15.22 6.86
C ASP A 106 -0.48 13.87 7.42
N GLY A 107 0.43 13.11 8.03
CA GLY A 107 0.14 11.80 8.59
C GLY A 107 0.37 10.64 7.62
N LEU A 108 0.80 10.92 6.39
CA LEU A 108 1.16 9.86 5.45
C LEU A 108 2.47 9.20 5.89
N VAL A 109 2.49 7.88 5.89
CA VAL A 109 3.70 7.12 6.22
C VAL A 109 4.41 6.76 4.92
N ARG A 110 5.71 7.00 4.88
CA ARG A 110 6.57 6.59 3.78
C ARG A 110 7.63 5.65 4.30
N ALA A 111 8.11 4.78 3.43
CA ALA A 111 9.04 3.73 3.82
C ALA A 111 10.22 3.65 2.87
N ARG A 112 11.36 3.30 3.45
CA ARG A 112 12.44 2.69 2.69
C ARG A 112 12.17 1.20 2.70
N ALA A 113 12.13 0.58 1.54
CA ALA A 113 11.70 -0.80 1.39
C ALA A 113 12.56 -1.52 0.36
N GLU A 114 12.69 -2.83 0.53
CA GLU A 114 13.36 -3.68 -0.44
C GLU A 114 12.37 -4.62 -1.11
N GLY A 115 12.56 -4.86 -2.40
CA GLY A 115 11.75 -5.84 -3.12
C GLY A 115 12.05 -7.25 -2.66
N LEU A 116 11.03 -8.09 -2.61
CA LEU A 116 11.15 -9.47 -2.21
C LEU A 116 10.82 -10.41 -3.36
N ALA A 117 11.40 -11.61 -3.30
CA ALA A 117 11.03 -12.68 -4.22
C ALA A 117 9.59 -13.13 -3.98
N ASP A 118 8.96 -13.69 -5.01
CA ASP A 118 7.55 -14.08 -4.97
C ASP A 118 7.23 -15.12 -3.90
N ASP A 119 8.21 -15.91 -3.50
CA ASP A 119 8.03 -16.95 -2.47
C ASP A 119 8.27 -16.45 -1.05
N ALA A 120 8.51 -15.15 -0.86
CA ALA A 120 8.70 -14.61 0.48
C ALA A 120 7.40 -14.71 1.29
N PRO A 121 7.50 -14.96 2.62
CA PRO A 121 6.31 -15.11 3.43
C PRO A 121 5.54 -13.79 3.55
N MET A 122 4.21 -13.90 3.58
CA MET A 122 3.32 -12.77 3.81
C MET A 122 2.90 -12.73 5.28
N PRO A 123 2.60 -11.53 5.81
CA PRO A 123 2.02 -11.47 7.15
C PRO A 123 0.66 -12.18 7.17
N ILE A 124 0.38 -12.87 8.24
CA ILE A 124 -0.85 -13.62 8.40
C ILE A 124 -1.60 -13.08 9.61
N ASP A 125 -2.84 -12.69 9.40
CA ASP A 125 -3.75 -12.39 10.48
C ASP A 125 -4.40 -13.70 10.90
N ARG A 126 -4.11 -14.15 12.12
CA ARG A 126 -4.63 -15.44 12.62
C ARG A 126 -6.14 -15.45 12.72
N LYS A 127 -6.77 -14.31 12.81
CA LYS A 127 -8.23 -14.22 12.88
C LYS A 127 -8.90 -14.47 11.54
N SER A 128 -8.19 -14.28 10.45
CA SER A 128 -8.71 -14.50 9.13
C SER A 128 -8.27 -15.84 8.53
N VAL A 129 -7.44 -16.58 9.21
CA VAL A 129 -7.07 -17.93 8.81
C VAL A 129 -8.12 -18.89 9.30
N VAL A 130 -8.74 -19.53 8.38
CA VAL A 130 -9.82 -20.46 8.68
C VAL A 130 -9.40 -21.86 8.28
#